data_01d84a0c4fb6380c33908125f1ebb856
#
_entry.id   01d84a0c4fb6380c33908125f1ebb856
#
_cell.length_a   1.000
_cell.length_b   1.000
_cell.length_c   1.000
_cell.angle_alpha   90.00
_cell.angle_beta   90.00
_cell.angle_gamma   90.00
#
_symmetry.space_group_name_H-M   'P 1'
#
loop_
_entity.id
_entity.type
_entity.pdbx_description
1 polymer ?
#
loop_
_entity_poly.entity_id
_entity_poly.type
_entity_poly.pdbx_seq_one_letter_code
_entity_poly.pdbx_strand_id
1 'polypeptide(L)'
;IITTVALKVAGMSWFMAMNLALASVATGGFSYQYESLMEFETVYVEMIVIIAMVAASLNFALYYKIYQHNFKVFWIDTERKAYFWIIGIATFLITWNLYYTGYFDAATSFRHALFQTVSIASTTGFASSDFNLWPDFSRYVLLLLMFVGGCSGSTAGGMKVSRFVILLKVTWAELRRTIHPRLVYSIKMGGRNVPPVVVGNVTRLSLIHISEPTRR
;
A
#
# COMPACT_ATOMS: atom_id res chain seq x y z
N ILE A 1 -6.72 5.75 -19.15
CA ILE A 1 -7.26 5.21 -20.41
C ILE A 1 -7.33 3.68 -20.34
N ILE A 2 -6.22 2.96 -20.12
CA ILE A 2 -6.22 1.47 -20.06
C ILE A 2 -7.22 0.97 -19.03
N THR A 3 -7.20 1.49 -17.81
CA THR A 3 -8.12 1.12 -16.75
C THR A 3 -9.58 1.40 -17.09
N THR A 4 -9.85 2.56 -17.71
CA THR A 4 -11.21 2.95 -18.16
C THR A 4 -11.75 1.96 -19.20
N VAL A 5 -10.92 1.61 -20.19
CA VAL A 5 -11.31 0.65 -21.24
C VAL A 5 -11.54 -0.74 -20.62
N ALA A 6 -10.66 -1.19 -19.73
CA ALA A 6 -10.81 -2.49 -19.04
C ALA A 6 -12.11 -2.56 -18.23
N LEU A 7 -12.45 -1.51 -17.48
CA LEU A 7 -13.70 -1.42 -16.72
C LEU A 7 -14.93 -1.36 -17.64
N LYS A 8 -14.81 -0.70 -18.78
CA LYS A 8 -15.88 -0.70 -19.80
C LYS A 8 -16.15 -2.07 -20.38
N VAL A 9 -15.08 -2.83 -20.68
CA VAL A 9 -15.17 -4.22 -21.17
C VAL A 9 -15.78 -5.13 -20.08
N ALA A 10 -15.49 -4.86 -18.81
CA ALA A 10 -16.10 -5.55 -17.67
C ALA A 10 -17.60 -5.27 -17.47
N GLY A 11 -18.24 -4.46 -18.36
CA GLY A 11 -19.68 -4.22 -18.37
C GLY A 11 -20.12 -2.90 -17.73
N MET A 12 -19.22 -2.05 -17.25
CA MET A 12 -19.57 -0.77 -16.65
C MET A 12 -20.02 0.28 -17.70
N SER A 13 -20.83 1.26 -17.29
CA SER A 13 -21.12 2.44 -18.12
C SER A 13 -19.85 3.28 -18.33
N TRP A 14 -19.77 4.04 -19.43
CA TRP A 14 -18.60 4.90 -19.69
C TRP A 14 -18.34 5.90 -18.58
N PHE A 15 -19.38 6.49 -18.03
CA PHE A 15 -19.27 7.46 -16.95
C PHE A 15 -18.70 6.82 -15.67
N MET A 16 -19.23 5.67 -15.25
CA MET A 16 -18.74 4.93 -14.07
C MET A 16 -17.31 4.43 -14.26
N ALA A 17 -17.02 3.84 -15.43
CA ALA A 17 -15.68 3.34 -15.74
C ALA A 17 -14.62 4.46 -15.72
N MET A 18 -14.95 5.65 -16.23
CA MET A 18 -14.05 6.80 -16.22
C MET A 18 -13.83 7.33 -14.80
N ASN A 19 -14.91 7.54 -14.02
CA ASN A 19 -14.79 8.01 -12.63
C ASN A 19 -13.99 7.03 -11.77
N LEU A 20 -14.32 5.74 -11.83
CA LEU A 20 -13.64 4.71 -11.04
C LEU A 20 -12.17 4.57 -11.45
N ALA A 21 -11.86 4.64 -12.74
CA ALA A 21 -10.49 4.59 -13.24
C ALA A 21 -9.67 5.80 -12.76
N LEU A 22 -10.22 7.01 -12.84
CA LEU A 22 -9.55 8.23 -12.37
C LEU A 22 -9.33 8.17 -10.85
N ALA A 23 -10.36 7.81 -10.07
CA ALA A 23 -10.27 7.70 -8.64
C ALA A 23 -9.28 6.61 -8.18
N SER A 24 -9.21 5.47 -8.91
CA SER A 24 -8.25 4.39 -8.62
C SER A 24 -6.80 4.80 -8.89
N VAL A 25 -6.54 5.46 -10.03
CA VAL A 25 -5.19 5.87 -10.44
C VAL A 25 -4.70 7.10 -9.64
N ALA A 26 -5.61 8.02 -9.31
CA ALA A 26 -5.30 9.14 -8.43
C ALA A 26 -5.24 8.75 -6.95
N THR A 27 -5.57 7.48 -6.62
CA THR A 27 -5.69 6.99 -5.24
C THR A 27 -6.59 7.89 -4.37
N GLY A 28 -7.71 8.35 -4.95
CA GLY A 28 -8.60 9.31 -4.33
C GLY A 28 -9.79 8.70 -3.60
N GLY A 29 -10.18 7.45 -3.94
CA GLY A 29 -11.24 6.70 -3.28
C GLY A 29 -12.66 7.23 -3.47
N PHE A 30 -12.85 8.19 -4.37
CA PHE A 30 -14.16 8.74 -4.64
C PHE A 30 -15.00 7.75 -5.46
N SER A 31 -16.14 7.34 -4.92
CA SER A 31 -17.14 6.57 -5.63
C SER A 31 -18.36 7.43 -5.92
N TYR A 32 -18.96 7.23 -7.09
CA TYR A 32 -20.24 7.85 -7.46
C TYR A 32 -21.41 7.25 -6.66
N GLN A 33 -21.26 6.00 -6.22
CA GLN A 33 -22.28 5.27 -5.47
C GLN A 33 -22.00 5.31 -3.97
N TYR A 34 -23.07 5.32 -3.17
CA TYR A 34 -23.02 5.44 -1.71
C TYR A 34 -22.26 4.27 -1.04
N GLU A 35 -22.37 3.07 -1.61
CA GLU A 35 -21.79 1.85 -1.06
C GLU A 35 -20.42 1.48 -1.66
N SER A 36 -19.73 2.44 -2.27
CA SER A 36 -18.41 2.23 -2.90
C SER A 36 -18.47 1.15 -3.99
N LEU A 37 -17.65 0.10 -3.88
CA LEU A 37 -17.62 -1.02 -4.85
C LEU A 37 -18.46 -2.23 -4.39
N MET A 38 -19.14 -2.14 -3.25
CA MET A 38 -19.98 -3.24 -2.72
C MET A 38 -21.14 -3.61 -3.65
N GLU A 39 -21.66 -2.66 -4.43
CA GLU A 39 -22.72 -2.92 -5.43
C GLU A 39 -22.24 -3.71 -6.66
N PHE A 40 -20.93 -3.70 -6.92
CA PHE A 40 -20.37 -4.43 -8.05
C PHE A 40 -19.91 -5.81 -7.60
N GLU A 41 -20.79 -6.78 -7.58
CA GLU A 41 -20.48 -8.18 -7.25
C GLU A 41 -19.55 -8.87 -8.27
N THR A 42 -19.10 -8.13 -9.30
CA THR A 42 -18.30 -8.69 -10.38
C THR A 42 -16.83 -8.74 -10.00
N VAL A 43 -16.31 -9.94 -9.78
CA VAL A 43 -14.90 -10.21 -9.46
C VAL A 43 -13.93 -9.52 -10.43
N TYR A 44 -14.29 -9.41 -11.71
CA TYR A 44 -13.45 -8.77 -12.73
C TYR A 44 -13.23 -7.28 -12.46
N VAL A 45 -14.25 -6.56 -12.00
CA VAL A 45 -14.13 -5.12 -11.67
C VAL A 45 -13.20 -4.94 -10.48
N GLU A 46 -13.36 -5.73 -9.42
CA GLU A 46 -12.47 -5.68 -8.25
C GLU A 46 -11.02 -5.93 -8.63
N MET A 47 -10.74 -6.95 -9.47
CA MET A 47 -9.38 -7.27 -9.89
C MET A 47 -8.74 -6.17 -10.73
N ILE A 48 -9.50 -5.54 -11.65
CA ILE A 48 -9.03 -4.40 -12.45
C ILE A 48 -8.68 -3.23 -11.52
N VAL A 49 -9.51 -2.95 -10.54
CA VAL A 49 -9.29 -1.87 -9.57
C VAL A 49 -8.08 -2.17 -8.69
N ILE A 50 -7.92 -3.40 -8.18
CA ILE A 50 -6.72 -3.83 -7.43
C ILE A 50 -5.45 -3.56 -8.23
N ILE A 51 -5.42 -3.99 -9.49
CA ILE A 51 -4.25 -3.80 -10.36
C ILE A 51 -3.98 -2.31 -10.57
N ALA A 52 -5.01 -1.49 -10.78
CA ALA A 52 -4.88 -0.06 -10.95
C ALA A 52 -4.33 0.63 -9.68
N MET A 53 -4.86 0.28 -8.50
CA MET A 53 -4.41 0.81 -7.21
C MET A 53 -2.95 0.43 -6.92
N VAL A 54 -2.57 -0.83 -7.15
CA VAL A 54 -1.19 -1.29 -6.99
C VAL A 54 -0.26 -0.56 -7.94
N ALA A 55 -0.63 -0.46 -9.22
CA ALA A 55 0.17 0.25 -10.21
C ALA A 55 0.36 1.74 -9.85
N ALA A 56 -0.70 2.41 -9.38
CA ALA A 56 -0.65 3.80 -8.96
C ALA A 56 0.21 4.03 -7.70
N SER A 57 0.32 3.01 -6.84
CA SER A 57 1.08 3.06 -5.57
C SER A 57 2.57 2.78 -5.74
N LEU A 58 3.01 2.32 -6.90
CA LEU A 58 4.42 2.12 -7.20
C LEU A 58 5.09 3.41 -7.65
N ASN A 59 6.40 3.47 -7.48
CA ASN A 59 7.20 4.62 -7.90
C ASN A 59 7.19 4.79 -9.44
N PHE A 60 6.71 5.94 -9.92
CA PHE A 60 6.65 6.23 -11.36
C PHE A 60 8.01 6.24 -12.05
N ALA A 61 9.10 6.56 -11.33
CA ALA A 61 10.44 6.45 -11.87
C ALA A 61 10.82 5.02 -12.25
N LEU A 62 10.22 3.99 -11.62
CA LEU A 62 10.44 2.60 -12.02
C LEU A 62 9.84 2.32 -13.40
N TYR A 63 8.65 2.83 -13.69
CA TYR A 63 8.02 2.68 -15.01
C TYR A 63 8.86 3.34 -16.10
N TYR A 64 9.41 4.52 -15.84
CA TYR A 64 10.30 5.19 -16.78
C TYR A 64 11.58 4.37 -17.06
N LYS A 65 12.16 3.75 -16.03
CA LYS A 65 13.33 2.86 -16.20
C LYS A 65 13.01 1.57 -16.95
N ILE A 66 11.80 1.01 -16.76
CA ILE A 66 11.32 -0.13 -17.55
C ILE A 66 11.19 0.26 -19.02
N TYR A 67 10.65 1.44 -19.30
CA TYR A 67 10.54 1.97 -20.67
C TYR A 67 11.92 2.13 -21.33
N GLN A 68 12.96 2.46 -20.57
CA GLN A 68 14.36 2.51 -21.02
C GLN A 68 15.02 1.13 -21.12
N HIS A 69 14.26 0.04 -21.15
CA HIS A 69 14.74 -1.37 -21.21
C HIS A 69 15.58 -1.83 -20.01
N ASN A 70 15.54 -1.14 -18.88
CA ASN A 70 16.32 -1.51 -17.68
C ASN A 70 15.48 -2.29 -16.67
N PHE A 71 14.99 -3.48 -17.07
CA PHE A 71 14.13 -4.34 -16.25
C PHE A 71 14.79 -4.81 -14.94
N LYS A 72 16.12 -4.88 -14.87
CA LYS A 72 16.84 -5.30 -13.66
C LYS A 72 16.57 -4.38 -12.48
N VAL A 73 16.40 -3.08 -12.71
CA VAL A 73 16.13 -2.10 -11.67
C VAL A 73 14.81 -2.37 -10.98
N PHE A 74 13.80 -2.82 -11.73
CA PHE A 74 12.50 -3.19 -11.15
C PHE A 74 12.66 -4.31 -10.12
N TRP A 75 13.44 -5.35 -10.39
CA TRP A 75 13.63 -6.49 -9.49
C TRP A 75 14.53 -6.19 -8.28
N ILE A 76 15.44 -5.21 -8.38
CA ILE A 76 16.40 -4.87 -7.32
C ILE A 76 15.81 -3.87 -6.32
N ASP A 77 14.78 -3.10 -6.70
CA ASP A 77 14.24 -2.04 -5.88
C ASP A 77 13.72 -2.53 -4.53
N THR A 78 14.32 -2.01 -3.45
CA THR A 78 14.03 -2.42 -2.07
C THR A 78 12.66 -1.91 -1.61
N GLU A 79 12.27 -0.71 -2.05
CA GLU A 79 11.02 -0.09 -1.65
C GLU A 79 9.83 -0.89 -2.19
N ARG A 80 9.87 -1.23 -3.47
CA ARG A 80 8.87 -2.09 -4.11
C ARG A 80 8.75 -3.44 -3.41
N LYS A 81 9.89 -4.10 -3.13
CA LYS A 81 9.88 -5.39 -2.42
C LYS A 81 9.21 -5.25 -1.05
N ALA A 82 9.57 -4.23 -0.29
CA ALA A 82 8.97 -3.99 1.02
C ALA A 82 7.46 -3.76 0.92
N TYR A 83 7.01 -2.98 -0.07
CA TYR A 83 5.59 -2.73 -0.30
C TYR A 83 4.80 -4.02 -0.56
N PHE A 84 5.30 -4.87 -1.47
CA PHE A 84 4.64 -6.15 -1.76
C PHE A 84 4.68 -7.12 -0.56
N TRP A 85 5.76 -7.12 0.23
CA TRP A 85 5.83 -7.91 1.46
C TRP A 85 4.81 -7.45 2.50
N ILE A 86 4.66 -6.15 2.68
CA ILE A 86 3.67 -5.58 3.61
C ILE A 86 2.25 -5.99 3.19
N ILE A 87 1.90 -5.81 1.91
CA ILE A 87 0.59 -6.22 1.38
C ILE A 87 0.40 -7.73 1.54
N GLY A 88 1.38 -8.54 1.14
CA GLY A 88 1.29 -10.00 1.20
C GLY A 88 1.08 -10.52 2.62
N ILE A 89 1.85 -10.02 3.60
CA ILE A 89 1.71 -10.40 5.00
C ILE A 89 0.36 -9.97 5.54
N ALA A 90 -0.06 -8.73 5.31
CA ALA A 90 -1.35 -8.23 5.79
C ALA A 90 -2.53 -9.01 5.18
N THR A 91 -2.50 -9.25 3.86
CA THR A 91 -3.51 -10.07 3.18
C THR A 91 -3.56 -11.48 3.76
N PHE A 92 -2.41 -12.11 3.97
CA PHE A 92 -2.35 -13.45 4.54
C PHE A 92 -2.96 -13.51 5.94
N LEU A 93 -2.58 -12.57 6.83
CA LEU A 93 -3.09 -12.51 8.20
C LEU A 93 -4.61 -12.28 8.25
N ILE A 94 -5.12 -11.38 7.43
CA ILE A 94 -6.55 -11.08 7.36
C ILE A 94 -7.31 -12.26 6.77
N THR A 95 -6.83 -12.85 5.68
CA THR A 95 -7.45 -14.04 5.07
C THR A 95 -7.53 -15.20 6.06
N TRP A 96 -6.43 -15.47 6.76
CA TRP A 96 -6.38 -16.52 7.78
C TRP A 96 -7.41 -16.27 8.89
N ASN A 97 -7.49 -15.03 9.38
CA ASN A 97 -8.43 -14.70 10.45
C ASN A 97 -9.89 -14.79 10.01
N LEU A 98 -10.24 -14.28 8.81
CA LEU A 98 -11.59 -14.35 8.26
C LEU A 98 -12.04 -15.81 8.00
N TYR A 99 -11.13 -16.62 7.48
CA TYR A 99 -11.39 -18.05 7.26
C TYR A 99 -11.55 -18.82 8.58
N TYR A 100 -10.64 -18.61 9.55
CA TYR A 100 -10.67 -19.30 10.84
C TYR A 100 -11.92 -18.96 11.67
N THR A 101 -12.40 -17.72 11.58
CA THR A 101 -13.64 -17.29 12.26
C THR A 101 -14.91 -17.72 11.53
N GLY A 102 -14.79 -18.36 10.36
CA GLY A 102 -15.95 -18.81 9.57
C GLY A 102 -16.78 -17.68 8.97
N TYR A 103 -16.19 -16.48 8.84
CA TYR A 103 -16.91 -15.31 8.33
C TYR A 103 -17.18 -15.42 6.82
N PHE A 104 -16.21 -15.92 6.06
CA PHE A 104 -16.30 -16.19 4.62
C PHE A 104 -15.57 -17.50 4.27
N ASP A 105 -15.91 -18.05 3.09
CA ASP A 105 -15.12 -19.12 2.47
C ASP A 105 -13.70 -18.66 2.16
N ALA A 106 -12.75 -19.60 2.01
CA ALA A 106 -11.35 -19.31 1.79
C ALA A 106 -11.11 -18.40 0.57
N ALA A 107 -11.80 -18.63 -0.56
CA ALA A 107 -11.66 -17.84 -1.77
C ALA A 107 -12.20 -16.40 -1.59
N THR A 108 -13.36 -16.28 -0.96
CA THR A 108 -14.01 -14.99 -0.68
C THR A 108 -13.21 -14.21 0.36
N SER A 109 -12.70 -14.86 1.41
CA SER A 109 -11.82 -14.26 2.43
C SER A 109 -10.56 -13.68 1.79
N PHE A 110 -9.91 -14.44 0.89
CA PHE A 110 -8.73 -13.95 0.19
C PHE A 110 -9.03 -12.74 -0.70
N ARG A 111 -10.14 -12.78 -1.44
CA ARG A 111 -10.55 -11.70 -2.36
C ARG A 111 -10.78 -10.40 -1.61
N HIS A 112 -11.62 -10.41 -0.58
CA HIS A 112 -11.92 -9.21 0.20
C HIS A 112 -10.71 -8.74 1.03
N ALA A 113 -9.92 -9.66 1.60
CA ALA A 113 -8.69 -9.32 2.30
C ALA A 113 -7.69 -8.64 1.37
N LEU A 114 -7.46 -9.17 0.16
CA LEU A 114 -6.55 -8.57 -0.81
C LEU A 114 -7.03 -7.19 -1.25
N PHE A 115 -8.33 -7.07 -1.59
CA PHE A 115 -8.92 -5.80 -2.01
C PHE A 115 -8.74 -4.74 -0.91
N GLN A 116 -9.16 -5.05 0.32
CA GLN A 116 -9.12 -4.09 1.42
C GLN A 116 -7.69 -3.73 1.83
N THR A 117 -6.78 -4.70 1.84
CA THR A 117 -5.36 -4.47 2.12
C THR A 117 -4.73 -3.54 1.09
N VAL A 118 -4.97 -3.79 -0.21
CA VAL A 118 -4.45 -2.94 -1.29
C VAL A 118 -5.08 -1.56 -1.24
N SER A 119 -6.39 -1.45 -1.01
CA SER A 119 -7.10 -0.18 -0.93
C SER A 119 -6.54 0.72 0.18
N ILE A 120 -6.26 0.16 1.35
CA ILE A 120 -5.69 0.90 2.48
C ILE A 120 -4.21 1.21 2.25
N ALA A 121 -3.39 0.23 1.83
CA ALA A 121 -1.96 0.43 1.58
C ALA A 121 -1.68 1.42 0.42
N SER A 122 -2.57 1.50 -0.56
CA SER A 122 -2.52 2.49 -1.64
C SER A 122 -3.08 3.86 -1.22
N THR A 123 -3.67 3.96 -0.03
CA THR A 123 -4.40 5.14 0.46
C THR A 123 -5.56 5.56 -0.45
N THR A 124 -6.13 4.62 -1.21
CA THR A 124 -7.28 4.87 -2.09
C THR A 124 -8.57 4.95 -1.28
N GLY A 125 -8.84 3.97 -0.38
CA GLY A 125 -9.99 4.00 0.50
C GLY A 125 -11.28 3.40 -0.08
N PHE A 126 -11.21 2.65 -1.20
CA PHE A 126 -12.36 1.87 -1.67
C PHE A 126 -12.65 0.70 -0.74
N ALA A 127 -13.92 0.33 -0.59
CA ALA A 127 -14.35 -0.84 0.16
C ALA A 127 -15.12 -1.82 -0.75
N SER A 128 -14.78 -3.11 -0.67
CA SER A 128 -15.50 -4.21 -1.33
C SER A 128 -16.46 -4.93 -0.42
N SER A 129 -16.34 -4.72 0.89
CA SER A 129 -17.23 -5.22 1.93
C SER A 129 -17.12 -4.33 3.17
N ASP A 130 -18.12 -4.38 4.05
CA ASP A 130 -18.06 -3.63 5.30
C ASP A 130 -17.08 -4.27 6.28
N PHE A 131 -15.86 -3.73 6.31
CA PHE A 131 -14.80 -4.19 7.21
C PHE A 131 -15.05 -3.85 8.69
N ASN A 132 -16.05 -3.01 9.02
CA ASN A 132 -16.41 -2.73 10.41
C ASN A 132 -17.04 -3.97 11.08
N LEU A 133 -17.63 -4.84 10.29
CA LEU A 133 -18.22 -6.09 10.76
C LEU A 133 -17.21 -7.24 10.87
N TRP A 134 -15.97 -7.01 10.43
CA TRP A 134 -14.93 -8.04 10.47
C TRP A 134 -14.42 -8.29 11.90
N PRO A 135 -13.84 -9.44 12.18
CA PRO A 135 -13.22 -9.75 13.46
C PRO A 135 -12.19 -8.69 13.86
N ASP A 136 -12.10 -8.41 15.17
CA ASP A 136 -11.25 -7.35 15.72
C ASP A 136 -9.81 -7.43 15.25
N PHE A 137 -9.23 -8.63 15.20
CA PHE A 137 -7.86 -8.83 14.73
C PHE A 137 -7.65 -8.28 13.31
N SER A 138 -8.58 -8.58 12.38
CA SER A 138 -8.51 -8.07 11.00
C SER A 138 -8.59 -6.55 10.96
N ARG A 139 -9.47 -5.94 11.78
CA ARG A 139 -9.59 -4.49 11.90
C ARG A 139 -8.31 -3.85 12.45
N TYR A 140 -7.66 -4.46 13.44
CA TYR A 140 -6.38 -3.96 13.96
C TYR A 140 -5.25 -4.04 12.92
N VAL A 141 -5.19 -5.11 12.12
CA VAL A 141 -4.22 -5.21 11.02
C VAL A 141 -4.44 -4.10 10.00
N LEU A 142 -5.69 -3.84 9.60
CA LEU A 142 -6.03 -2.74 8.69
C LEU A 142 -5.67 -1.37 9.28
N LEU A 143 -5.93 -1.15 10.57
CA LEU A 143 -5.57 0.09 11.27
C LEU A 143 -4.05 0.31 11.28
N LEU A 144 -3.26 -0.73 11.55
CA LEU A 144 -1.80 -0.64 11.47
C LEU A 144 -1.33 -0.34 10.04
N LEU A 145 -2.02 -0.90 9.04
CA LEU A 145 -1.70 -0.66 7.65
C LEU A 145 -1.98 0.78 7.20
N MET A 146 -2.93 1.48 7.82
CA MET A 146 -3.24 2.90 7.53
C MET A 146 -2.05 3.84 7.79
N PHE A 147 -1.11 3.46 8.66
CA PHE A 147 0.11 4.24 8.88
C PHE A 147 1.13 4.11 7.74
N VAL A 148 1.02 3.06 6.94
CA VAL A 148 1.96 2.76 5.85
C VAL A 148 1.29 3.10 4.52
N GLY A 149 1.82 4.09 3.82
CA GLY A 149 1.35 4.49 2.49
C GLY A 149 2.08 3.77 1.37
N GLY A 150 1.92 4.26 0.13
CA GLY A 150 2.60 3.70 -1.04
C GLY A 150 4.08 4.09 -1.16
N CYS A 151 4.68 3.73 -2.30
CA CYS A 151 6.07 4.02 -2.60
C CYS A 151 6.31 5.51 -2.83
N SER A 152 7.55 5.96 -2.64
CA SER A 152 7.99 7.32 -2.98
C SER A 152 7.80 7.59 -4.46
N GLY A 153 7.31 8.79 -4.81
CA GLY A 153 7.03 9.14 -6.22
C GLY A 153 5.84 8.40 -6.83
N SER A 154 4.88 7.99 -6.00
CA SER A 154 3.56 7.48 -6.38
C SER A 154 2.46 8.48 -6.04
N THR A 155 1.23 8.25 -6.50
CA THR A 155 0.05 9.05 -6.13
C THR A 155 -0.43 8.79 -4.70
N ALA A 156 -0.06 7.64 -4.11
CA ALA A 156 -0.49 7.26 -2.76
C ALA A 156 -0.06 8.29 -1.70
N GLY A 157 -0.91 8.52 -0.72
CA GLY A 157 -0.64 9.36 0.45
C GLY A 157 0.14 8.65 1.55
N GLY A 158 -0.02 9.10 2.79
CA GLY A 158 0.54 8.47 3.98
C GLY A 158 2.07 8.52 4.09
N MET A 159 2.58 7.80 5.09
CA MET A 159 4.01 7.66 5.30
C MET A 159 4.59 6.70 4.26
N LYS A 160 5.46 7.20 3.38
CA LYS A 160 6.04 6.41 2.29
C LYS A 160 6.80 5.19 2.82
N VAL A 161 6.66 4.05 2.12
CA VAL A 161 7.32 2.78 2.47
C VAL A 161 8.83 2.95 2.64
N SER A 162 9.48 3.79 1.83
CA SER A 162 10.91 4.08 1.96
C SER A 162 11.27 4.63 3.35
N ARG A 163 10.46 5.56 3.88
CA ARG A 163 10.67 6.13 5.21
C ARG A 163 10.45 5.09 6.31
N PHE A 164 9.41 4.28 6.17
CA PHE A 164 9.12 3.19 7.09
C PHE A 164 10.26 2.17 7.16
N VAL A 165 10.79 1.77 5.99
CA VAL A 165 11.96 0.86 5.91
C VAL A 165 13.21 1.49 6.53
N ILE A 166 13.46 2.79 6.30
CA ILE A 166 14.59 3.50 6.91
C ILE A 166 14.43 3.52 8.44
N LEU A 167 13.26 3.86 8.95
CA LEU A 167 12.99 3.89 10.40
C LEU A 167 13.25 2.53 11.04
N LEU A 168 12.72 1.44 10.47
CA LEU A 168 12.96 0.10 10.98
C LEU A 168 14.45 -0.24 11.00
N LYS A 169 15.20 0.12 9.95
CA LYS A 169 16.64 -0.11 9.89
C LYS A 169 17.41 0.74 10.91
N VAL A 170 17.00 1.99 11.12
CA VAL A 170 17.59 2.87 12.16
C VAL A 170 17.36 2.28 13.54
N THR A 171 16.11 1.95 13.88
CA THR A 171 15.76 1.36 15.17
C THR A 171 16.56 0.06 15.42
N TRP A 172 16.65 -0.80 14.41
CA TRP A 172 17.44 -2.02 14.49
C TRP A 172 18.94 -1.75 14.67
N ALA A 173 19.49 -0.73 13.99
CA ALA A 173 20.88 -0.32 14.13
C ALA A 173 21.17 0.23 15.52
N GLU A 174 20.27 1.06 16.08
CA GLU A 174 20.40 1.59 17.45
C GLU A 174 20.32 0.49 18.51
N LEU A 175 19.40 -0.47 18.36
CA LEU A 175 19.33 -1.64 19.24
C LEU A 175 20.64 -2.44 19.23
N ARG A 176 21.22 -2.68 18.04
CA ARG A 176 22.53 -3.34 17.92
C ARG A 176 23.67 -2.53 18.51
N ARG A 177 23.64 -1.21 18.38
CA ARG A 177 24.65 -0.31 18.95
C ARG A 177 24.62 -0.32 20.48
N THR A 178 23.45 -0.51 21.08
CA THR A 178 23.33 -0.67 22.55
C THR A 178 24.07 -1.92 23.02
N ILE A 179 24.08 -3.00 22.23
CA ILE A 179 24.77 -4.26 22.56
C ILE A 179 26.26 -4.17 22.17
N HIS A 180 26.59 -3.51 21.05
CA HIS A 180 27.95 -3.39 20.52
C HIS A 180 28.32 -1.93 20.24
N PRO A 181 28.75 -1.13 21.22
CA PRO A 181 28.93 0.33 21.10
C PRO A 181 29.96 0.79 20.05
N ARG A 182 30.88 -0.08 19.63
CA ARG A 182 31.94 0.23 18.64
C ARG A 182 31.56 -0.02 17.20
N LEU A 183 30.34 -0.52 16.94
CA LEU A 183 29.88 -0.79 15.57
C LEU A 183 29.53 0.53 14.82
N VAL A 184 30.25 0.79 13.74
CA VAL A 184 29.87 1.83 12.78
C VAL A 184 28.88 1.24 11.78
N TYR A 185 27.65 1.71 11.82
CA TYR A 185 26.56 1.19 10.96
C TYR A 185 26.29 2.17 9.83
N SER A 186 26.35 1.70 8.57
CA SER A 186 25.84 2.43 7.41
C SER A 186 24.52 1.85 6.95
N ILE A 187 23.48 2.68 6.91
CA ILE A 187 22.14 2.27 6.43
C ILE A 187 22.17 2.24 4.91
N LYS A 188 21.90 1.05 4.34
CA LYS A 188 21.85 0.84 2.88
C LYS A 188 20.40 0.71 2.42
N MET A 189 20.07 1.40 1.31
CA MET A 189 18.80 1.29 0.61
C MET A 189 19.06 1.14 -0.90
N GLY A 190 18.54 0.07 -1.52
CA GLY A 190 18.80 -0.21 -2.93
C GLY A 190 20.29 -0.36 -3.30
N GLY A 191 21.13 -0.87 -2.37
CA GLY A 191 22.58 -1.02 -2.58
C GLY A 191 23.40 0.27 -2.37
N ARG A 192 22.76 1.42 -2.10
CA ARG A 192 23.43 2.70 -1.85
C ARG A 192 23.35 3.07 -0.37
N ASN A 193 24.41 3.68 0.15
CA ASN A 193 24.41 4.22 1.51
C ASN A 193 23.48 5.43 1.58
N VAL A 194 22.61 5.45 2.60
CA VAL A 194 21.73 6.60 2.87
C VAL A 194 22.54 7.65 3.64
N PRO A 195 22.62 8.90 3.15
CA PRO A 195 23.33 9.96 3.85
C PRO A 195 22.76 10.20 5.25
N PRO A 196 23.59 10.47 6.28
CA PRO A 196 23.14 10.71 7.66
C PRO A 196 22.10 11.84 7.78
N VAL A 197 22.20 12.85 6.93
CA VAL A 197 21.24 13.97 6.86
C VAL A 197 19.83 13.47 6.50
N VAL A 198 19.73 12.55 5.53
CA VAL A 198 18.45 11.97 5.10
C VAL A 198 17.85 11.12 6.23
N VAL A 199 18.68 10.32 6.91
CA VAL A 199 18.28 9.54 8.07
C VAL A 199 17.72 10.44 9.17
N GLY A 200 18.44 11.52 9.51
CA GLY A 200 18.00 12.50 10.52
C GLY A 200 16.69 13.20 10.14
N ASN A 201 16.53 13.57 8.88
CA ASN A 201 15.29 14.19 8.38
C ASN A 201 14.09 13.21 8.44
N VAL A 202 14.30 11.97 8.05
CA VAL A 202 13.24 10.94 8.10
C VAL A 202 12.81 10.71 9.55
N THR A 203 13.75 10.59 10.49
CA THR A 203 13.46 10.40 11.91
C THR A 203 12.70 11.61 12.49
N ARG A 204 13.15 12.83 12.22
CA ARG A 204 12.49 14.07 12.68
C ARG A 204 11.07 14.22 12.11
N LEU A 205 10.90 14.05 10.79
CA LEU A 205 9.60 14.16 10.14
C LEU A 205 8.61 13.09 10.64
N SER A 206 9.08 11.87 10.88
CA SER A 206 8.22 10.81 11.41
C SER A 206 7.81 11.08 12.85
N LEU A 207 8.73 11.59 13.69
CA LEU A 207 8.41 11.99 15.07
C LEU A 207 7.44 13.17 15.09
N ILE A 208 7.61 14.18 14.23
CA ILE A 208 6.70 15.33 14.14
C ILE A 208 5.30 14.87 13.71
N HIS A 209 5.18 13.99 12.70
CA HIS A 209 3.88 13.47 12.27
C HIS A 209 3.19 12.60 13.31
N ILE A 210 3.94 11.93 14.19
CA ILE A 210 3.39 11.10 15.27
C ILE A 210 3.09 11.95 16.51
N SER A 211 3.92 12.95 16.82
CA SER A 211 3.82 13.74 18.07
C SER A 211 3.00 15.03 17.94
N GLU A 212 2.81 15.56 16.73
CA GLU A 212 1.96 16.71 16.45
C GLU A 212 0.81 16.35 15.49
N PRO A 213 -0.20 15.58 15.94
CA PRO A 213 -1.45 15.54 15.22
C PRO A 213 -2.13 16.90 15.39
N THR A 214 -2.06 17.74 14.36
CA THR A 214 -2.83 18.97 14.25
C THR A 214 -2.56 20.06 15.31
N ARG A 215 -1.51 20.84 15.12
CA ARG A 215 -1.58 22.25 15.50
C ARG A 215 -2.30 22.99 14.37
N ARG A 216 -3.60 23.11 14.47
CA ARG A 216 -4.40 24.16 13.85
C ARG A 216 -4.65 25.23 14.86
#